data_d52755607dbcfa9473de1733f6cf16ed
#
_entry.id   d52755607dbcfa9473de1733f6cf16ed
#
_cell.length_a   1.000
_cell.length_b   1.000
_cell.length_c   1.000
_cell.angle_alpha   90.00
_cell.angle_beta   90.00
_cell.angle_gamma   90.00
#
_symmetry.space_group_name_H-M   'P 1'
#
loop_
_entity.id
_entity.type
_entity.pdbx_description
1 polymer ?
#
loop_
_entity_poly.entity_id
_entity_poly.type
_entity_poly.pdbx_seq_one_letter_code
_entity_poly.pdbx_strand_id
1 'polypeptide(L)'
;MIRRTLIAAATTAALLSGCASTSTAPAASAAAPLDLYLVRHGQTQWNLDKRLQGSTDNPLDATGRQQAAELATKLGWVKFDHIYSSNLTRAKETAAAFSGATPVTPLQALNERSFGKFEGIFEDQRDAARYAEFQKRGSVLTDTLDGGESLQSQADRVAGAVKQIVARHPSGNVAIVAHGGVNPLALAALLDLPVAEAVQRIKQGNDEVYLVRLRPGTPPSVWKQVTRVTLEQL
;
A
#
# COMPACT_ATOMS: atom_id res chain seq x y z
N MET A 1 -71.28 75.89 -12.83
CA MET A 1 -70.90 74.79 -13.69
C MET A 1 -69.35 74.80 -13.78
N ILE A 2 -68.72 73.93 -13.07
CA ILE A 2 -67.22 73.94 -12.94
C ILE A 2 -66.68 72.71 -13.65
N ARG A 3 -65.96 72.91 -14.74
CA ARG A 3 -65.22 71.79 -15.43
C ARG A 3 -63.97 71.50 -14.70
N ARG A 4 -63.83 70.23 -14.24
CA ARG A 4 -62.57 69.70 -13.69
C ARG A 4 -61.73 69.04 -14.78
N THR A 5 -60.56 69.55 -15.05
CA THR A 5 -59.55 68.98 -15.96
C THR A 5 -58.80 67.92 -15.24
N LEU A 6 -58.75 66.69 -15.76
CA LEU A 6 -57.90 65.58 -15.26
C LEU A 6 -56.56 65.64 -15.97
N ILE A 7 -55.51 65.78 -15.21
CA ILE A 7 -54.10 65.64 -15.68
C ILE A 7 -53.71 64.16 -15.46
N ALA A 8 -53.37 63.49 -16.55
CA ALA A 8 -52.83 62.12 -16.51
C ALA A 8 -51.29 62.23 -16.35
N ALA A 9 -50.79 61.68 -15.26
CA ALA A 9 -49.34 61.51 -15.05
C ALA A 9 -48.87 60.16 -15.62
N ALA A 10 -48.02 60.19 -16.60
CA ALA A 10 -47.35 59.02 -17.17
C ALA A 10 -46.12 58.70 -16.32
N THR A 11 -46.15 57.54 -15.61
CA THR A 11 -45.01 56.97 -14.89
C THR A 11 -44.22 56.07 -15.82
N THR A 12 -43.00 56.45 -16.20
CA THR A 12 -42.05 55.66 -16.94
C THR A 12 -41.34 54.69 -15.95
N ALA A 13 -41.61 53.40 -16.07
CA ALA A 13 -40.90 52.37 -15.34
C ALA A 13 -39.58 52.05 -16.06
N ALA A 14 -38.46 52.37 -15.45
CA ALA A 14 -37.14 51.99 -15.92
C ALA A 14 -36.88 50.52 -15.50
N LEU A 15 -36.78 49.61 -16.47
CA LEU A 15 -36.34 48.23 -16.29
C LEU A 15 -34.82 48.20 -16.11
N LEU A 16 -34.34 48.07 -14.88
CA LEU A 16 -32.96 47.74 -14.57
C LEU A 16 -32.74 46.25 -14.82
N SER A 17 -32.19 45.90 -16.00
CA SER A 17 -31.63 44.58 -16.29
C SER A 17 -30.36 44.38 -15.47
N GLY A 18 -30.48 43.76 -14.31
CA GLY A 18 -29.36 43.29 -13.50
C GLY A 18 -28.69 42.09 -14.19
N CYS A 19 -27.52 42.25 -14.81
CA CYS A 19 -26.68 41.15 -15.18
C CYS A 19 -26.20 40.45 -13.90
N ALA A 20 -26.82 39.33 -13.55
CA ALA A 20 -26.31 38.42 -12.52
C ALA A 20 -25.07 37.76 -13.08
N SER A 21 -23.89 38.29 -12.74
CA SER A 21 -22.62 37.60 -12.95
C SER A 21 -22.60 36.35 -12.05
N THR A 22 -22.90 35.18 -12.61
CA THR A 22 -22.64 33.90 -11.94
C THR A 22 -21.13 33.73 -11.84
N SER A 23 -20.58 34.15 -10.70
CA SER A 23 -19.21 33.77 -10.31
C SER A 23 -19.19 32.25 -10.13
N THR A 24 -18.78 31.51 -11.16
CA THR A 24 -18.37 30.12 -11.03
C THR A 24 -17.13 30.12 -10.16
N ALA A 25 -17.28 29.77 -8.88
CA ALA A 25 -16.13 29.45 -8.02
C ALA A 25 -15.27 28.44 -8.76
N PRO A 26 -13.94 28.63 -8.83
CA PRO A 26 -13.05 27.62 -9.43
C PRO A 26 -13.31 26.29 -8.73
N ALA A 27 -13.59 25.25 -9.51
CA ALA A 27 -13.70 23.91 -8.98
C ALA A 27 -12.44 23.63 -8.16
N ALA A 28 -12.61 23.31 -6.87
CA ALA A 28 -11.51 23.01 -6.00
C ALA A 28 -10.66 21.95 -6.70
N SER A 29 -9.41 22.28 -7.02
CA SER A 29 -8.48 21.35 -7.66
C SER A 29 -8.46 20.09 -6.80
N ALA A 30 -8.90 18.96 -7.35
CA ALA A 30 -8.88 17.70 -6.63
C ALA A 30 -7.44 17.48 -6.15
N ALA A 31 -7.26 17.31 -4.84
CA ALA A 31 -5.94 17.07 -4.26
C ALA A 31 -5.24 15.91 -4.97
N ALA A 32 -3.96 16.08 -5.28
CA ALA A 32 -3.18 15.04 -5.93
C ALA A 32 -3.21 13.74 -5.11
N PRO A 33 -3.32 12.57 -5.74
CA PRO A 33 -3.37 11.31 -5.02
C PRO A 33 -2.03 10.97 -4.37
N LEU A 34 -2.07 10.13 -3.33
CA LEU A 34 -0.93 9.36 -2.87
C LEU A 34 -0.98 7.97 -3.50
N ASP A 35 0.05 7.62 -4.24
CA ASP A 35 0.25 6.31 -4.85
C ASP A 35 1.28 5.50 -4.04
N LEU A 36 0.82 4.43 -3.40
CA LEU A 36 1.64 3.52 -2.61
C LEU A 36 1.94 2.26 -3.42
N TYR A 37 3.22 1.99 -3.67
CA TYR A 37 3.71 0.82 -4.37
C TYR A 37 4.20 -0.21 -3.36
N LEU A 38 3.43 -1.28 -3.14
CA LEU A 38 3.79 -2.37 -2.23
C LEU A 38 4.57 -3.42 -3.01
N VAL A 39 5.85 -3.51 -2.73
CA VAL A 39 6.82 -4.36 -3.42
C VAL A 39 7.24 -5.49 -2.49
N ARG A 40 7.23 -6.73 -2.95
CA ARG A 40 7.85 -7.83 -2.24
C ARG A 40 9.33 -7.94 -2.63
N HIS A 41 10.19 -8.28 -1.66
CA HIS A 41 11.61 -8.54 -1.92
C HIS A 41 11.81 -9.63 -2.97
N GLY A 42 12.90 -9.56 -3.74
CA GLY A 42 13.31 -10.57 -4.70
C GLY A 42 13.63 -11.92 -4.05
N GLN A 43 13.78 -12.97 -4.86
CA GLN A 43 14.05 -14.33 -4.39
C GLN A 43 15.32 -14.40 -3.54
N THR A 44 15.27 -15.23 -2.50
CA THR A 44 16.43 -15.65 -1.70
C THR A 44 16.66 -17.14 -1.87
N GLN A 45 17.83 -17.66 -1.47
CA GLN A 45 18.08 -19.10 -1.48
C GLN A 45 17.01 -19.87 -0.67
N TRP A 46 16.53 -19.32 0.45
CA TRP A 46 15.49 -19.96 1.25
C TRP A 46 14.10 -19.96 0.58
N ASN A 47 13.79 -19.00 -0.30
CA ASN A 47 12.60 -19.11 -1.15
C ASN A 47 12.74 -20.26 -2.16
N LEU A 48 13.89 -20.37 -2.80
CA LEU A 48 14.18 -21.46 -3.76
C LEU A 48 14.13 -22.84 -3.07
N ASP A 49 14.70 -22.95 -1.88
CA ASP A 49 14.72 -24.17 -1.09
C ASP A 49 13.36 -24.51 -0.47
N LYS A 50 12.37 -23.63 -0.55
CA LYS A 50 11.09 -23.73 0.17
C LYS A 50 11.30 -23.83 1.68
N ARG A 51 12.03 -22.90 2.25
CA ARG A 51 12.22 -22.76 3.71
C ARG A 51 11.47 -21.54 4.24
N LEU A 52 10.84 -21.70 5.39
CA LEU A 52 10.27 -20.60 6.15
C LEU A 52 11.37 -19.65 6.61
N GLN A 53 11.35 -18.40 6.14
CA GLN A 53 12.40 -17.44 6.47
C GLN A 53 12.10 -16.67 7.75
N GLY A 54 10.88 -16.13 7.85
CA GLY A 54 10.53 -15.25 8.96
C GLY A 54 11.50 -14.06 9.09
N SER A 55 11.97 -13.82 10.31
CA SER A 55 12.90 -12.74 10.65
C SER A 55 14.36 -13.06 10.32
N THR A 56 14.71 -14.30 9.96
CA THR A 56 16.08 -14.66 9.54
C THR A 56 16.50 -13.82 8.36
N ASP A 57 17.69 -13.20 8.47
CA ASP A 57 18.19 -12.23 7.51
C ASP A 57 19.03 -12.91 6.40
N ASN A 58 18.34 -13.29 5.34
CA ASN A 58 18.94 -13.86 4.14
C ASN A 58 19.04 -12.81 3.03
N PRO A 59 20.18 -12.74 2.29
CA PRO A 59 20.31 -11.86 1.12
C PRO A 59 19.52 -12.39 -0.09
N LEU A 60 19.42 -11.59 -1.13
CA LEU A 60 18.94 -12.03 -2.44
C LEU A 60 19.88 -13.08 -3.04
N ASP A 61 19.32 -14.07 -3.73
CA ASP A 61 20.10 -14.94 -4.62
C ASP A 61 20.30 -14.29 -6.00
N ALA A 62 20.89 -15.01 -6.95
CA ALA A 62 21.14 -14.48 -8.28
C ALA A 62 19.83 -14.13 -9.01
N THR A 63 18.80 -14.97 -8.88
CA THR A 63 17.46 -14.74 -9.45
C THR A 63 16.80 -13.53 -8.80
N GLY A 64 16.88 -13.40 -7.47
CA GLY A 64 16.32 -12.24 -6.77
C GLY A 64 16.96 -10.91 -7.15
N ARG A 65 18.27 -10.89 -7.39
CA ARG A 65 18.94 -9.70 -7.92
C ARG A 65 18.48 -9.36 -9.35
N GLN A 66 18.27 -10.37 -10.19
CA GLN A 66 17.69 -10.16 -11.51
C GLN A 66 16.25 -9.62 -11.42
N GLN A 67 15.39 -10.21 -10.57
CA GLN A 67 14.03 -9.72 -10.32
C GLN A 67 14.04 -8.26 -9.85
N ALA A 68 14.96 -7.89 -8.97
CA ALA A 68 15.11 -6.51 -8.52
C ALA A 68 15.52 -5.55 -9.65
N ALA A 69 16.39 -5.96 -10.57
CA ALA A 69 16.76 -5.20 -11.75
C ALA A 69 15.59 -5.07 -12.76
N GLU A 70 14.82 -6.15 -12.96
CA GLU A 70 13.60 -6.11 -13.79
C GLU A 70 12.54 -5.19 -13.19
N LEU A 71 12.40 -5.19 -11.85
CA LEU A 71 11.52 -4.27 -11.13
C LEU A 71 11.96 -2.82 -11.34
N ALA A 72 13.26 -2.53 -11.31
CA ALA A 72 13.80 -1.21 -11.65
C ALA A 72 13.39 -0.76 -13.05
N THR A 73 13.40 -1.67 -14.02
CA THR A 73 12.90 -1.40 -15.37
C THR A 73 11.39 -1.16 -15.41
N LYS A 74 10.61 -2.02 -14.74
CA LYS A 74 9.14 -1.90 -14.67
C LYS A 74 8.69 -0.61 -13.99
N LEU A 75 9.40 -0.13 -12.99
CA LEU A 75 9.09 1.08 -12.22
C LEU A 75 9.87 2.32 -12.69
N GLY A 76 10.74 2.20 -13.69
CA GLY A 76 11.62 3.28 -14.14
C GLY A 76 10.92 4.56 -14.63
N TRP A 77 9.64 4.47 -14.96
CA TRP A 77 8.80 5.62 -15.30
C TRP A 77 8.20 6.32 -14.07
N VAL A 78 8.28 5.71 -12.88
CA VAL A 78 7.77 6.29 -11.63
C VAL A 78 8.85 7.13 -11.00
N LYS A 79 8.57 8.41 -10.79
CA LYS A 79 9.40 9.25 -9.96
C LYS A 79 8.94 9.10 -8.50
N PHE A 80 9.67 8.31 -7.73
CA PHE A 80 9.39 8.16 -6.30
C PHE A 80 9.85 9.37 -5.50
N ASP A 81 9.01 9.83 -4.59
CA ASP A 81 9.35 10.87 -3.61
C ASP A 81 10.08 10.27 -2.40
N HIS A 82 9.75 9.02 -2.05
CA HIS A 82 10.37 8.28 -0.96
C HIS A 82 10.20 6.76 -1.12
N ILE A 83 11.15 6.01 -0.57
CA ILE A 83 11.10 4.55 -0.51
C ILE A 83 11.31 4.11 0.94
N TYR A 84 10.37 3.36 1.49
CA TYR A 84 10.51 2.66 2.76
C TYR A 84 10.87 1.20 2.50
N SER A 85 11.75 0.63 3.30
CA SER A 85 12.07 -0.80 3.23
C SER A 85 12.00 -1.45 4.60
N SER A 86 11.80 -2.76 4.63
CA SER A 86 12.15 -3.56 5.80
C SER A 86 13.66 -3.41 6.10
N ASN A 87 14.05 -3.61 7.37
CA ASN A 87 15.46 -3.64 7.76
C ASN A 87 16.22 -4.89 7.27
N LEU A 88 15.48 -5.94 6.81
CA LEU A 88 16.10 -7.16 6.37
C LEU A 88 16.80 -6.97 5.03
N THR A 89 17.98 -7.61 4.90
CA THR A 89 18.90 -7.41 3.77
C THR A 89 18.23 -7.62 2.41
N ARG A 90 17.43 -8.67 2.24
CA ARG A 90 16.68 -8.95 0.99
C ARG A 90 15.77 -7.79 0.55
N ALA A 91 15.12 -7.10 1.48
CA ALA A 91 14.26 -5.96 1.17
C ALA A 91 15.08 -4.70 0.84
N LYS A 92 16.17 -4.46 1.58
CA LYS A 92 17.10 -3.35 1.31
C LYS A 92 17.76 -3.49 -0.06
N GLU A 93 18.25 -4.69 -0.40
CA GLU A 93 18.85 -4.97 -1.71
C GLU A 93 17.84 -4.76 -2.85
N THR A 94 16.58 -5.19 -2.65
CA THR A 94 15.52 -4.97 -3.63
C THR A 94 15.23 -3.47 -3.79
N ALA A 95 15.09 -2.71 -2.69
CA ALA A 95 14.85 -1.28 -2.73
C ALA A 95 16.01 -0.53 -3.43
N ALA A 96 17.25 -0.89 -3.13
CA ALA A 96 18.44 -0.27 -3.72
C ALA A 96 18.50 -0.40 -5.24
N ALA A 97 17.93 -1.48 -5.81
CA ALA A 97 17.96 -1.71 -7.25
C ALA A 97 17.20 -0.64 -8.06
N PHE A 98 16.16 -0.02 -7.48
CA PHE A 98 15.35 1.00 -8.18
C PHE A 98 15.29 2.36 -7.49
N SER A 99 16.02 2.54 -6.39
CA SER A 99 15.99 3.81 -5.64
C SER A 99 16.65 4.97 -6.38
N GLY A 100 17.72 4.70 -7.15
CA GLY A 100 18.51 5.79 -7.75
C GLY A 100 18.95 6.79 -6.70
N ALA A 101 18.55 8.07 -6.86
CA ALA A 101 18.79 9.15 -5.90
C ALA A 101 17.66 9.30 -4.86
N THR A 102 16.58 8.52 -4.94
CA THR A 102 15.45 8.62 -4.01
C THR A 102 15.85 8.15 -2.62
N PRO A 103 15.52 8.88 -1.54
CA PRO A 103 15.81 8.47 -0.18
C PRO A 103 15.16 7.13 0.17
N VAL A 104 15.93 6.21 0.76
CA VAL A 104 15.44 4.93 1.29
C VAL A 104 15.52 4.96 2.81
N THR A 105 14.38 4.75 3.49
CA THR A 105 14.31 4.67 4.95
C THR A 105 13.95 3.25 5.38
N PRO A 106 14.89 2.51 5.99
CA PRO A 106 14.59 1.21 6.59
C PRO A 106 13.72 1.37 7.84
N LEU A 107 12.67 0.56 7.95
CA LEU A 107 11.76 0.52 9.10
C LEU A 107 11.64 -0.91 9.64
N GLN A 108 11.98 -1.10 10.91
CA GLN A 108 11.82 -2.39 11.59
C GLN A 108 10.36 -2.86 11.59
N ALA A 109 9.42 -1.93 11.65
CA ALA A 109 7.99 -2.23 11.59
C ALA A 109 7.54 -2.88 10.27
N LEU A 110 8.38 -2.86 9.23
CA LEU A 110 8.15 -3.54 7.95
C LEU A 110 8.89 -4.89 7.84
N ASN A 111 9.58 -5.36 8.89
CA ASN A 111 10.22 -6.66 8.88
C ASN A 111 9.19 -7.79 8.80
N GLU A 112 9.60 -8.92 8.20
CA GLU A 112 8.77 -10.12 8.24
C GLU A 112 8.58 -10.60 9.69
N ARG A 113 7.51 -11.32 9.92
CA ARG A 113 7.17 -11.90 11.22
C ARG A 113 8.26 -12.89 11.63
N SER A 114 8.68 -12.87 12.90
CA SER A 114 9.47 -13.96 13.42
C SER A 114 8.59 -15.21 13.59
N PHE A 115 9.03 -16.31 12.99
CA PHE A 115 8.36 -17.61 13.09
C PHE A 115 8.91 -18.48 14.22
N GLY A 116 9.75 -17.91 15.10
CA GLY A 116 10.32 -18.61 16.26
C GLY A 116 11.01 -19.92 15.85
N LYS A 117 10.64 -21.00 16.51
CA LYS A 117 11.24 -22.33 16.24
C LYS A 117 11.01 -22.89 14.84
N PHE A 118 10.12 -22.28 14.06
CA PHE A 118 9.81 -22.73 12.70
C PHE A 118 10.69 -22.10 11.63
N GLU A 119 11.52 -21.12 11.96
CA GLU A 119 12.45 -20.56 10.96
C GLU A 119 13.43 -21.63 10.48
N GLY A 120 13.64 -21.67 9.17
CA GLY A 120 14.54 -22.63 8.50
C GLY A 120 13.98 -24.01 8.21
N ILE A 121 12.77 -24.36 8.71
CA ILE A 121 12.15 -25.62 8.30
C ILE A 121 11.72 -25.58 6.84
N PHE A 122 11.67 -26.77 6.22
CA PHE A 122 11.20 -26.90 4.85
C PHE A 122 9.65 -26.94 4.79
N GLU A 123 9.11 -26.33 3.74
CA GLU A 123 7.66 -26.24 3.48
C GLU A 123 7.14 -27.46 2.69
N ASP A 124 7.83 -28.61 2.79
CA ASP A 124 7.50 -29.84 2.04
C ASP A 124 7.76 -31.09 2.87
N GLN A 125 7.88 -32.24 2.21
CA GLN A 125 8.04 -33.54 2.84
C GLN A 125 9.27 -33.71 3.74
N ARG A 126 10.28 -32.84 3.58
CA ARG A 126 11.50 -32.84 4.41
C ARG A 126 11.23 -32.54 5.88
N ASP A 127 10.23 -31.68 6.14
CA ASP A 127 9.78 -31.27 7.49
C ASP A 127 8.25 -31.34 7.63
N ALA A 128 7.59 -32.29 6.98
CA ALA A 128 6.13 -32.32 6.82
C ALA A 128 5.34 -32.14 8.14
N ALA A 129 5.74 -32.83 9.22
CA ALA A 129 5.04 -32.72 10.51
C ALA A 129 5.19 -31.31 11.13
N ARG A 130 6.39 -30.73 11.09
CA ARG A 130 6.65 -29.38 11.62
C ARG A 130 6.00 -28.31 10.76
N TYR A 131 5.97 -28.50 9.45
CA TYR A 131 5.29 -27.57 8.54
C TYR A 131 3.77 -27.61 8.74
N ALA A 132 3.17 -28.81 8.92
CA ALA A 132 1.75 -28.92 9.25
C ALA A 132 1.40 -28.23 10.60
N GLU A 133 2.27 -28.37 11.61
CA GLU A 133 2.14 -27.64 12.88
C GLU A 133 2.19 -26.13 12.64
N PHE A 134 3.16 -25.65 11.87
CA PHE A 134 3.27 -24.23 11.51
C PHE A 134 2.03 -23.71 10.78
N GLN A 135 1.53 -24.45 9.78
CA GLN A 135 0.32 -24.05 9.04
C GLN A 135 -0.90 -23.92 9.96
N LYS A 136 -1.07 -24.84 10.90
CA LYS A 136 -2.16 -24.79 11.88
C LYS A 136 -2.04 -23.59 12.83
N ARG A 137 -0.84 -23.31 13.33
CA ARG A 137 -0.58 -22.28 14.34
C ARG A 137 -0.34 -20.89 13.72
N GLY A 138 0.27 -20.83 12.55
CA GLY A 138 0.70 -19.60 11.89
C GLY A 138 -0.42 -18.63 11.53
N SER A 139 -1.66 -19.14 11.39
CA SER A 139 -2.86 -18.33 11.14
C SER A 139 -3.60 -17.91 12.42
N VAL A 140 -3.20 -18.42 13.59
CA VAL A 140 -3.80 -18.04 14.89
C VAL A 140 -3.27 -16.69 15.29
N LEU A 141 -4.17 -15.73 15.50
CA LEU A 141 -3.81 -14.31 15.71
C LEU A 141 -2.86 -14.09 16.89
N THR A 142 -3.03 -14.85 17.97
CA THR A 142 -2.30 -14.67 19.25
C THR A 142 -1.14 -15.65 19.44
N ASP A 143 -0.96 -16.65 18.57
CA ASP A 143 0.11 -17.63 18.70
C ASP A 143 1.46 -17.03 18.33
N THR A 144 2.42 -17.09 19.26
CA THR A 144 3.78 -16.55 19.11
C THR A 144 4.76 -17.54 18.50
N LEU A 145 4.32 -18.76 18.10
CA LEU A 145 5.14 -19.76 17.43
C LEU A 145 6.39 -20.17 18.26
N ASP A 146 6.25 -20.24 19.57
CA ASP A 146 7.31 -20.61 20.52
C ASP A 146 8.58 -19.74 20.37
N GLY A 147 8.45 -18.48 20.73
CA GLY A 147 9.55 -17.50 20.74
C GLY A 147 9.62 -16.58 19.52
N GLY A 148 8.64 -16.67 18.60
CA GLY A 148 8.47 -15.73 17.52
C GLY A 148 7.47 -14.62 17.86
N GLU A 149 6.89 -14.05 16.81
CA GLU A 149 5.91 -12.96 16.88
C GLU A 149 4.50 -13.47 16.55
N SER A 150 3.47 -12.97 17.24
CA SER A 150 2.08 -13.28 16.90
C SER A 150 1.64 -12.55 15.60
N LEU A 151 0.67 -13.12 14.88
CA LEU A 151 0.11 -12.46 13.70
C LEU A 151 -0.54 -11.12 14.05
N GLN A 152 -1.17 -11.00 15.21
CA GLN A 152 -1.76 -9.75 15.71
C GLN A 152 -0.68 -8.68 15.93
N SER A 153 0.42 -9.01 16.62
CA SER A 153 1.54 -8.08 16.82
C SER A 153 2.13 -7.58 15.51
N GLN A 154 2.33 -8.49 14.54
CA GLN A 154 2.77 -8.12 13.21
C GLN A 154 1.78 -7.16 12.54
N ALA A 155 0.48 -7.46 12.58
CA ALA A 155 -0.56 -6.63 11.97
C ALA A 155 -0.58 -5.22 12.58
N ASP A 156 -0.50 -5.12 13.91
CA ASP A 156 -0.53 -3.85 14.63
C ASP A 156 0.67 -2.96 14.27
N ARG A 157 1.89 -3.51 14.24
CA ARG A 157 3.08 -2.72 13.86
C ARG A 157 3.09 -2.30 12.39
N VAL A 158 2.61 -3.18 11.50
CA VAL A 158 2.50 -2.86 10.06
C VAL A 158 1.45 -1.78 9.84
N ALA A 159 0.27 -1.89 10.44
CA ALA A 159 -0.77 -0.87 10.36
C ALA A 159 -0.28 0.48 10.90
N GLY A 160 0.43 0.47 12.04
CA GLY A 160 1.06 1.67 12.60
C GLY A 160 2.06 2.32 11.65
N ALA A 161 2.93 1.52 11.00
CA ALA A 161 3.88 2.02 10.01
C ALA A 161 3.20 2.61 8.78
N VAL A 162 2.22 1.91 8.22
CA VAL A 162 1.44 2.37 7.05
C VAL A 162 0.73 3.69 7.37
N LYS A 163 0.07 3.79 8.52
CA LYS A 163 -0.58 5.03 8.97
C LYS A 163 0.39 6.21 9.06
N GLN A 164 1.61 5.98 9.58
CA GLN A 164 2.64 7.02 9.66
C GLN A 164 3.15 7.42 8.28
N ILE A 165 3.35 6.46 7.38
CA ILE A 165 3.77 6.73 6.00
C ILE A 165 2.72 7.59 5.28
N VAL A 166 1.45 7.19 5.33
CA VAL A 166 0.34 7.95 4.73
C VAL A 166 0.24 9.37 5.31
N ALA A 167 0.40 9.53 6.62
CA ALA A 167 0.36 10.84 7.27
C ALA A 167 1.53 11.76 6.86
N ARG A 168 2.70 11.20 6.52
CA ARG A 168 3.87 11.97 6.07
C ARG A 168 3.83 12.37 4.61
N HIS A 169 3.06 11.66 3.81
CA HIS A 169 2.97 11.85 2.36
C HIS A 169 1.53 12.13 1.96
N PRO A 170 1.09 13.39 1.94
CA PRO A 170 -0.29 13.74 1.56
C PRO A 170 -0.59 13.48 0.09
N SER A 171 0.43 13.33 -0.75
CA SER A 171 0.34 13.02 -2.18
C SER A 171 1.69 12.51 -2.70
N GLY A 172 1.73 12.12 -3.97
CA GLY A 172 2.96 11.69 -4.66
C GLY A 172 3.10 10.17 -4.75
N ASN A 173 4.32 9.69 -5.01
CA ASN A 173 4.63 8.27 -5.22
C ASN A 173 5.56 7.77 -4.13
N VAL A 174 5.12 6.79 -3.36
CA VAL A 174 5.91 6.19 -2.27
C VAL A 174 5.96 4.68 -2.46
N ALA A 175 7.16 4.09 -2.40
CA ALA A 175 7.31 2.65 -2.39
C ALA A 175 7.49 2.11 -0.96
N ILE A 176 6.96 0.90 -0.73
CA ILE A 176 7.16 0.11 0.49
C ILE A 176 7.67 -1.26 0.04
N VAL A 177 8.94 -1.55 0.34
CA VAL A 177 9.58 -2.82 -0.01
C VAL A 177 9.63 -3.71 1.21
N ALA A 178 8.83 -4.77 1.19
CA ALA A 178 8.66 -5.64 2.35
C ALA A 178 8.51 -7.13 1.95
N HIS A 179 7.60 -7.86 2.57
CA HIS A 179 7.58 -9.32 2.56
C HIS A 179 6.19 -9.88 2.23
N GLY A 180 6.16 -11.19 1.97
CA GLY A 180 4.92 -11.92 1.65
C GLY A 180 3.89 -11.93 2.79
N GLY A 181 4.33 -11.83 4.05
CA GLY A 181 3.44 -11.68 5.20
C GLY A 181 3.10 -10.22 5.56
N VAL A 182 3.94 -9.27 5.16
CA VAL A 182 3.77 -7.84 5.49
C VAL A 182 2.84 -7.12 4.52
N ASN A 183 3.02 -7.33 3.21
CA ASN A 183 2.24 -6.60 2.22
C ASN A 183 0.72 -6.88 2.26
N PRO A 184 0.25 -8.13 2.52
CA PRO A 184 -1.17 -8.37 2.79
C PRO A 184 -1.70 -7.58 4.00
N LEU A 185 -0.89 -7.44 5.06
CA LEU A 185 -1.27 -6.65 6.25
C LEU A 185 -1.26 -5.15 5.97
N ALA A 186 -0.34 -4.66 5.13
CA ALA A 186 -0.36 -3.29 4.66
C ALA A 186 -1.61 -3.00 3.82
N LEU A 187 -2.00 -3.93 2.94
CA LEU A 187 -3.25 -3.84 2.19
C LEU A 187 -4.46 -3.89 3.12
N ALA A 188 -4.47 -4.77 4.13
CA ALA A 188 -5.53 -4.84 5.13
C ALA A 188 -5.73 -3.48 5.83
N ALA A 189 -4.64 -2.84 6.25
CA ALA A 189 -4.68 -1.54 6.91
C ALA A 189 -5.15 -0.39 5.98
N LEU A 190 -4.84 -0.46 4.67
CA LEU A 190 -5.22 0.54 3.68
C LEU A 190 -6.66 0.39 3.19
N LEU A 191 -7.19 -0.83 3.20
CA LEU A 191 -8.49 -1.20 2.63
C LEU A 191 -9.54 -1.54 3.70
N ASP A 192 -9.17 -1.44 4.97
CA ASP A 192 -10.01 -1.80 6.12
C ASP A 192 -10.51 -3.26 6.07
N LEU A 193 -9.58 -4.18 5.73
CA LEU A 193 -9.88 -5.62 5.66
C LEU A 193 -9.55 -6.33 6.97
N PRO A 194 -10.29 -7.37 7.35
CA PRO A 194 -9.92 -8.23 8.46
C PRO A 194 -8.55 -8.90 8.22
N VAL A 195 -7.67 -8.90 9.24
CA VAL A 195 -6.31 -9.48 9.17
C VAL A 195 -6.35 -10.93 8.68
N ALA A 196 -7.24 -11.76 9.24
CA ALA A 196 -7.37 -13.17 8.88
C ALA A 196 -7.73 -13.35 7.38
N GLU A 197 -8.62 -12.52 6.86
CA GLU A 197 -9.02 -12.53 5.45
C GLU A 197 -7.84 -12.13 4.55
N ALA A 198 -7.15 -11.03 4.87
CA ALA A 198 -6.04 -10.53 4.08
C ALA A 198 -4.91 -11.56 3.93
N VAL A 199 -4.49 -12.21 5.03
CA VAL A 199 -3.40 -13.19 4.96
C VAL A 199 -3.79 -14.49 4.27
N GLN A 200 -5.07 -14.85 4.24
CA GLN A 200 -5.55 -16.03 3.52
C GLN A 200 -5.66 -15.77 2.01
N ARG A 201 -6.20 -14.63 1.62
CA ARG A 201 -6.56 -14.32 0.23
C ARG A 201 -5.45 -13.67 -0.56
N ILE A 202 -4.72 -12.72 0.05
CA ILE A 202 -3.73 -11.92 -0.67
C ILE A 202 -2.41 -12.67 -0.70
N LYS A 203 -2.00 -13.07 -1.91
CA LYS A 203 -0.71 -13.70 -2.17
C LYS A 203 0.06 -12.86 -3.18
N GLN A 204 1.32 -12.61 -2.89
CA GLN A 204 2.20 -11.80 -3.74
C GLN A 204 3.47 -12.57 -4.10
N GLY A 205 3.77 -12.67 -5.39
CA GLY A 205 5.04 -13.18 -5.90
C GLY A 205 6.20 -12.21 -5.67
N ASN A 206 7.44 -12.70 -5.81
CA ASN A 206 8.64 -11.86 -5.65
C ASN A 206 8.84 -10.83 -6.80
N ASP A 207 8.08 -10.93 -7.86
CA ASP A 207 8.10 -10.08 -9.06
C ASP A 207 6.83 -9.23 -9.22
N GLU A 208 5.93 -9.29 -8.23
CA GLU A 208 4.64 -8.59 -8.25
C GLU A 208 4.68 -7.29 -7.44
N VAL A 209 3.89 -6.32 -7.90
CA VAL A 209 3.69 -5.02 -7.23
C VAL A 209 2.20 -4.76 -7.09
N TYR A 210 1.77 -4.34 -5.90
CA TYR A 210 0.47 -3.71 -5.70
C TYR A 210 0.63 -2.20 -5.70
N LEU A 211 -0.17 -1.50 -6.50
CA LEU A 211 -0.34 -0.05 -6.43
C LEU A 211 -1.65 0.26 -5.72
N VAL A 212 -1.60 0.98 -4.62
CA VAL A 212 -2.77 1.50 -3.92
C VAL A 212 -2.81 3.01 -4.07
N ARG A 213 -3.86 3.52 -4.70
CA ARG A 213 -4.09 4.96 -4.85
C ARG A 213 -5.08 5.46 -3.82
N LEU A 214 -4.62 6.41 -3.02
CA LEU A 214 -5.41 7.09 -2.01
C LEU A 214 -5.77 8.50 -2.48
N ARG A 215 -7.05 8.87 -2.36
CA ARG A 215 -7.54 10.22 -2.59
C ARG A 215 -8.46 10.62 -1.44
N PRO A 216 -8.39 11.87 -0.96
CA PRO A 216 -9.31 12.35 0.06
C PRO A 216 -10.77 12.16 -0.35
N GLY A 217 -11.58 11.58 0.55
CA GLY A 217 -13.01 11.42 0.36
C GLY A 217 -13.44 10.34 -0.62
N THR A 218 -12.52 9.50 -1.12
CA THR A 218 -12.86 8.38 -2.00
C THR A 218 -12.27 7.07 -1.49
N PRO A 219 -12.94 5.93 -1.71
CA PRO A 219 -12.35 4.63 -1.40
C PRO A 219 -11.03 4.41 -2.13
N PRO A 220 -10.07 3.70 -1.53
CA PRO A 220 -8.83 3.32 -2.19
C PRO A 220 -9.08 2.53 -3.47
N SER A 221 -8.21 2.74 -4.47
CA SER A 221 -8.20 1.91 -5.68
C SER A 221 -6.93 1.08 -5.70
N VAL A 222 -7.03 -0.19 -6.10
CA VAL A 222 -5.91 -1.15 -6.08
C VAL A 222 -5.66 -1.70 -7.47
N TRP A 223 -4.38 -1.83 -7.81
CA TRP A 223 -3.90 -2.50 -9.02
C TRP A 223 -2.86 -3.54 -8.62
N LYS A 224 -2.97 -4.72 -9.19
CA LYS A 224 -1.92 -5.73 -9.15
C LYS A 224 -1.10 -5.60 -10.43
N GLN A 225 0.16 -5.27 -10.31
CA GLN A 225 1.01 -4.83 -11.41
C GLN A 225 0.38 -3.61 -12.12
N VAL A 226 -0.11 -3.76 -13.36
CA VAL A 226 -0.79 -2.70 -14.13
C VAL A 226 -2.30 -2.93 -14.30
N THR A 227 -2.84 -4.04 -13.79
CA THR A 227 -4.26 -4.39 -13.90
C THR A 227 -4.99 -3.96 -12.63
N ARG A 228 -6.03 -3.12 -12.78
CA ARG A 228 -6.90 -2.78 -11.64
C ARG A 228 -7.61 -4.03 -11.14
N VAL A 229 -7.62 -4.21 -9.83
CA VAL A 229 -8.27 -5.35 -9.17
C VAL A 229 -9.34 -4.86 -8.19
N THR A 230 -10.37 -5.67 -7.98
CA THR A 230 -11.38 -5.46 -6.94
C THR A 230 -10.96 -6.19 -5.66
N LEU A 231 -11.70 -5.94 -4.55
CA LEU A 231 -11.45 -6.65 -3.29
C LEU A 231 -11.65 -8.16 -3.42
N GLU A 232 -12.58 -8.59 -4.30
CA GLU A 232 -12.81 -10.02 -4.55
C GLU A 232 -11.65 -10.68 -5.31
N GLN A 233 -10.84 -9.88 -6.04
CA GLN A 233 -9.70 -10.36 -6.83
C GLN A 233 -8.36 -10.32 -6.07
N LEU A 234 -8.34 -9.76 -4.86
CA LEU A 234 -7.18 -9.78 -3.97
C LEU A 234 -7.06 -11.12 -3.26
#